data_3fe1f740149ec69063665c61f5535f0f
#
_entry.id   3fe1f740149ec69063665c61f5535f0f
#
_cell.length_a   1.000
_cell.length_b   1.000
_cell.length_c   1.000
_cell.angle_alpha   90.00
_cell.angle_beta   90.00
_cell.angle_gamma   90.00
#
_symmetry.space_group_name_H-M   'P 1'
#
loop_
_entity.id
_entity.type
_entity.pdbx_description
1 polymer ?
#
loop_
_entity_poly.entity_id
_entity_poly.type
_entity_poly.pdbx_seq_one_letter_code
_entity_poly.pdbx_strand_id
1 'polypeptide(L)'
;MRVSLVEEGEPSSMYPLVLVLGFVLMSGCVRGPTAVLDPASRDPGQDHWAIAAYYSRQSAESRQQAEVLTGSLVAYERLFGPESEWVTGTRRLVLFYEDAAREQDRLAELHLELGGSQSPHQLTQSRGH
;
A
#
# COMPACT_ATOMS: atom_id res chain seq x y z
N MET A 1 -5.76 28.48 65.60
CA MET A 1 -5.05 28.41 64.29
C MET A 1 -4.93 26.97 63.90
N ARG A 2 -5.75 26.48 63.00
CA ARG A 2 -5.61 25.14 62.43
C ARG A 2 -5.20 25.29 60.97
N VAL A 3 -4.03 24.85 60.64
CA VAL A 3 -3.50 24.82 59.28
C VAL A 3 -4.02 23.52 58.66
N SER A 4 -4.91 23.65 57.66
CA SER A 4 -5.36 22.52 56.85
C SER A 4 -4.27 22.19 55.82
N LEU A 5 -3.70 21.01 55.92
CA LEU A 5 -2.86 20.40 54.93
C LEU A 5 -3.74 20.04 53.73
N VAL A 6 -3.46 20.69 52.61
CA VAL A 6 -4.00 20.29 51.29
C VAL A 6 -3.19 19.08 50.83
N GLU A 7 -3.83 17.96 50.74
CA GLU A 7 -3.28 16.74 50.16
C GLU A 7 -3.23 16.92 48.64
N GLU A 8 -2.02 17.15 48.12
CA GLU A 8 -1.74 17.12 46.70
C GLU A 8 -1.83 15.66 46.22
N GLY A 9 -2.99 15.34 45.58
CA GLY A 9 -3.19 14.08 44.89
C GLY A 9 -2.21 13.94 43.74
N GLU A 10 -1.30 13.01 43.84
CA GLU A 10 -0.35 12.64 42.78
C GLU A 10 -1.09 12.13 41.53
N PRO A 11 -0.86 12.73 40.36
CA PRO A 11 -1.29 12.16 39.09
C PRO A 11 -0.24 11.19 38.57
N SER A 12 -0.02 10.11 39.29
CA SER A 12 1.01 9.16 38.93
C SER A 12 0.43 7.77 38.83
N SER A 13 0.12 7.32 37.65
CA SER A 13 0.24 5.91 37.24
C SER A 13 -0.28 5.61 35.83
N MET A 14 -0.84 6.57 35.10
CA MET A 14 -1.38 6.29 33.75
C MET A 14 -0.37 6.56 32.61
N TYR A 15 0.67 7.32 32.87
CA TYR A 15 1.69 7.66 31.85
C TYR A 15 2.48 6.46 31.32
N PRO A 16 2.90 5.45 32.14
CA PRO A 16 3.64 4.32 31.59
C PRO A 16 2.79 3.46 30.67
N LEU A 17 1.47 3.37 30.94
CA LEU A 17 0.57 2.55 30.13
C LEU A 17 0.30 3.19 28.76
N VAL A 18 0.17 4.52 28.70
CA VAL A 18 0.01 5.27 27.45
C VAL A 18 1.29 5.21 26.60
N LEU A 19 2.48 5.29 27.24
CA LEU A 19 3.76 5.17 26.54
C LEU A 19 3.97 3.77 25.96
N VAL A 20 3.63 2.71 26.70
CA VAL A 20 3.74 1.33 26.21
C VAL A 20 2.76 1.07 25.06
N LEU A 21 1.53 1.59 25.15
CA LEU A 21 0.53 1.47 24.09
C LEU A 21 0.98 2.22 22.80
N GLY A 22 1.59 3.39 22.97
CA GLY A 22 2.15 4.16 21.83
C GLY A 22 3.30 3.44 21.12
N PHE A 23 4.14 2.71 21.87
CA PHE A 23 5.28 1.98 21.30
C PHE A 23 4.85 0.74 20.51
N VAL A 24 3.77 0.06 20.95
CA VAL A 24 3.21 -1.11 20.24
C VAL A 24 2.59 -0.72 18.89
N LEU A 25 2.00 0.47 18.79
CA LEU A 25 1.41 0.96 17.53
C LEU A 25 2.46 1.38 16.48
N MET A 26 3.68 1.72 16.89
CA MET A 26 4.76 2.06 15.95
C MET A 26 5.47 0.83 15.35
N SER A 27 5.28 -0.36 15.91
CA SER A 27 5.94 -1.59 15.44
C SER A 27 5.22 -2.25 14.24
N GLY A 28 4.15 -1.65 13.72
CA GLY A 28 3.27 -2.20 12.68
C GLY A 28 3.75 -2.04 11.24
N CYS A 29 4.99 -1.64 10.97
CA CYS A 29 5.55 -1.81 9.63
C CYS A 29 5.89 -3.28 9.41
N VAL A 30 4.88 -4.10 9.17
CA VAL A 30 5.08 -5.41 8.53
C VAL A 30 5.65 -5.13 7.15
N ARG A 31 6.97 -5.24 7.09
CA ARG A 31 7.70 -5.34 5.84
C ARG A 31 7.19 -6.62 5.18
N GLY A 32 6.20 -6.46 4.28
CA GLY A 32 5.83 -7.54 3.38
C GLY A 32 7.10 -8.10 2.73
N PRO A 33 7.15 -9.38 2.34
CA PRO A 33 8.30 -9.93 1.66
C PRO A 33 8.56 -9.06 0.42
N THR A 34 9.51 -8.14 0.53
CA THR A 34 10.12 -7.56 -0.64
C THR A 34 10.71 -8.75 -1.37
N ALA A 35 10.08 -9.19 -2.45
CA ALA A 35 10.74 -10.07 -3.39
C ALA A 35 12.00 -9.31 -3.82
N VAL A 36 13.11 -9.63 -3.17
CA VAL A 36 14.42 -9.17 -3.59
C VAL A 36 14.57 -9.75 -4.97
N LEU A 37 14.47 -8.90 -5.99
CA LEU A 37 14.82 -9.27 -7.35
C LEU A 37 16.26 -9.73 -7.26
N ASP A 38 16.50 -11.04 -7.38
CA ASP A 38 17.85 -11.60 -7.33
C ASP A 38 18.62 -11.12 -8.56
N PRO A 39 19.64 -10.26 -8.39
CA PRO A 39 20.43 -9.78 -9.53
C PRO A 39 21.24 -10.89 -10.20
N ALA A 40 21.23 -12.10 -9.64
CA ALA A 40 21.87 -13.28 -10.24
C ALA A 40 20.92 -14.07 -11.16
N SER A 41 19.66 -13.70 -11.31
CA SER A 41 18.75 -14.27 -12.30
C SER A 41 19.30 -13.99 -13.70
N ARG A 42 19.68 -15.05 -14.41
CA ARG A 42 20.25 -14.98 -15.76
C ARG A 42 19.21 -15.05 -16.88
N ASP A 43 17.94 -15.11 -16.51
CA ASP A 43 16.83 -15.18 -17.47
C ASP A 43 16.06 -13.84 -17.48
N PRO A 44 16.32 -12.96 -18.46
CA PRO A 44 15.63 -11.67 -18.57
C PRO A 44 14.11 -11.83 -18.68
N GLY A 45 13.62 -12.94 -19.25
CA GLY A 45 12.21 -13.22 -19.35
C GLY A 45 11.55 -13.46 -17.98
N GLN A 46 12.23 -14.17 -17.08
CA GLN A 46 11.73 -14.40 -15.72
C GLN A 46 11.67 -13.10 -14.91
N ASP A 47 12.62 -12.21 -15.08
CA ASP A 47 12.61 -10.90 -14.42
C ASP A 47 11.39 -10.07 -14.85
N HIS A 48 11.05 -10.09 -16.14
CA HIS A 48 9.86 -9.39 -16.64
C HIS A 48 8.55 -9.97 -16.07
N TRP A 49 8.42 -11.29 -15.93
CA TRP A 49 7.26 -11.91 -15.29
C TRP A 49 7.14 -11.52 -13.81
N ALA A 50 8.25 -11.47 -13.09
CA ALA A 50 8.27 -11.04 -11.68
C ALA A 50 7.87 -9.57 -11.54
N ILE A 51 8.35 -8.70 -12.44
CA ILE A 51 7.99 -7.28 -12.47
C ILE A 51 6.51 -7.10 -12.82
N ALA A 52 6.00 -7.82 -13.80
CA ALA A 52 4.58 -7.80 -14.15
C ALA A 52 3.70 -8.20 -12.97
N ALA A 53 4.06 -9.29 -12.27
CA ALA A 53 3.35 -9.73 -11.08
C ALA A 53 3.39 -8.70 -9.93
N TYR A 54 4.49 -7.97 -9.79
CA TYR A 54 4.60 -6.87 -8.84
C TYR A 54 3.60 -5.75 -9.17
N TYR A 55 3.59 -5.25 -10.41
CA TYR A 55 2.68 -4.18 -10.81
C TYR A 55 1.21 -4.60 -10.75
N SER A 56 0.89 -5.85 -11.08
CA SER A 56 -0.49 -6.37 -10.94
C SER A 56 -0.96 -6.34 -9.49
N ARG A 57 -0.10 -6.67 -8.53
CA ARG A 57 -0.44 -6.55 -7.09
C ARG A 57 -0.63 -5.10 -6.67
N GLN A 58 0.26 -4.20 -7.11
CA GLN A 58 0.15 -2.77 -6.81
C GLN A 58 -1.13 -2.17 -7.38
N SER A 59 -1.53 -2.58 -8.59
CA SER A 59 -2.81 -2.18 -9.18
C SER A 59 -4.00 -2.63 -8.34
N ALA A 60 -4.00 -3.88 -7.87
CA ALA A 60 -5.06 -4.39 -7.01
C ALA A 60 -5.15 -3.63 -5.68
N GLU A 61 -4.01 -3.33 -5.06
CA GLU A 61 -3.93 -2.52 -3.83
C GLU A 61 -4.47 -1.10 -4.06
N SER A 62 -4.10 -0.46 -5.16
CA SER A 62 -4.60 0.88 -5.51
C SER A 62 -6.11 0.88 -5.72
N ARG A 63 -6.68 -0.11 -6.41
CA ARG A 63 -8.13 -0.26 -6.55
C ARG A 63 -8.82 -0.44 -5.21
N GLN A 64 -8.27 -1.25 -4.33
CA GLN A 64 -8.82 -1.44 -2.99
C GLN A 64 -8.84 -0.12 -2.20
N GLN A 65 -7.79 0.70 -2.29
CA GLN A 65 -7.78 2.02 -1.65
C GLN A 65 -8.85 2.95 -2.23
N ALA A 66 -9.01 2.98 -3.56
CA ALA A 66 -10.07 3.76 -4.20
C ALA A 66 -11.46 3.32 -3.74
N GLU A 67 -11.71 2.03 -3.62
CA GLU A 67 -12.99 1.47 -3.16
C GLU A 67 -13.30 1.85 -1.70
N VAL A 68 -12.33 1.73 -0.80
CA VAL A 68 -12.47 2.13 0.61
C VAL A 68 -12.80 3.62 0.72
N LEU A 69 -12.10 4.47 -0.04
CA LEU A 69 -12.37 5.92 -0.04
C LEU A 69 -13.73 6.25 -0.64
N THR A 70 -14.14 5.56 -1.69
CA THR A 70 -15.47 5.70 -2.30
C THR A 70 -16.58 5.32 -1.31
N GLY A 71 -16.38 4.25 -0.55
CA GLY A 71 -17.31 3.90 0.54
C GLY A 71 -17.42 4.97 1.62
N SER A 72 -16.33 5.69 1.90
CA SER A 72 -16.31 6.78 2.88
C SER A 72 -17.01 8.04 2.39
N LEU A 73 -17.06 8.30 1.08
CA LEU A 73 -17.68 9.49 0.49
C LEU A 73 -19.14 9.66 0.92
N VAL A 74 -19.91 8.58 0.89
CA VAL A 74 -21.34 8.62 1.27
C VAL A 74 -21.52 9.12 2.71
N ALA A 75 -20.67 8.68 3.63
CA ALA A 75 -20.69 9.13 5.01
C ALA A 75 -20.28 10.60 5.14
N TYR A 76 -19.24 11.02 4.42
CA TYR A 76 -18.75 12.40 4.44
C TYR A 76 -19.74 13.38 3.82
N GLU A 77 -20.40 13.03 2.71
CA GLU A 77 -21.46 13.84 2.11
C GLU A 77 -22.63 14.07 3.08
N ARG A 78 -23.01 13.03 3.84
CA ARG A 78 -24.08 13.14 4.83
C ARG A 78 -23.70 13.98 6.03
N LEU A 79 -22.43 13.89 6.50
CA LEU A 79 -21.96 14.56 7.71
C LEU A 79 -21.56 16.01 7.46
N PHE A 80 -20.93 16.29 6.33
CA PHE A 80 -20.28 17.57 6.08
C PHE A 80 -20.86 18.31 4.87
N GLY A 81 -21.75 17.67 4.10
CA GLY A 81 -22.31 18.20 2.87
C GLY A 81 -21.43 17.93 1.63
N PRO A 82 -22.05 17.92 0.44
CA PRO A 82 -21.38 17.51 -0.81
C PRO A 82 -20.25 18.45 -1.26
N GLU A 83 -20.29 19.71 -0.86
CA GLU A 83 -19.30 20.74 -1.22
C GLU A 83 -18.19 20.90 -0.18
N SER A 84 -18.16 20.08 0.86
CA SER A 84 -17.14 20.18 1.90
C SER A 84 -15.75 19.81 1.37
N GLU A 85 -14.72 20.37 2.01
CA GLU A 85 -13.32 20.05 1.71
C GLU A 85 -13.02 18.55 1.93
N TRP A 86 -13.68 17.92 2.90
CA TRP A 86 -13.57 16.49 3.16
C TRP A 86 -14.03 15.66 1.95
N VAL A 87 -15.18 15.98 1.39
CA VAL A 87 -15.73 15.31 0.21
C VAL A 87 -14.87 15.57 -1.01
N THR A 88 -14.51 16.83 -1.25
CA THR A 88 -13.68 17.22 -2.40
C THR A 88 -12.28 16.59 -2.32
N GLY A 89 -11.66 16.59 -1.15
CA GLY A 89 -10.36 15.94 -0.93
C GLY A 89 -10.41 14.45 -1.14
N THR A 90 -11.43 13.77 -0.59
CA THR A 90 -11.61 12.32 -0.76
C THR A 90 -11.86 11.94 -2.23
N ARG A 91 -12.67 12.70 -2.98
CA ARG A 91 -12.85 12.48 -4.43
C ARG A 91 -11.53 12.56 -5.21
N ARG A 92 -10.68 13.53 -4.88
CA ARG A 92 -9.33 13.63 -5.50
C ARG A 92 -8.45 12.44 -5.19
N LEU A 93 -8.51 11.91 -3.97
CA LEU A 93 -7.77 10.70 -3.60
C LEU A 93 -8.30 9.46 -4.33
N VAL A 94 -9.61 9.32 -4.49
CA VAL A 94 -10.20 8.24 -5.31
C VAL A 94 -9.64 8.28 -6.72
N LEU A 95 -9.71 9.43 -7.39
CA LEU A 95 -9.19 9.61 -8.74
C LEU A 95 -7.69 9.30 -8.82
N PHE A 96 -6.91 9.74 -7.83
CA PHE A 96 -5.47 9.46 -7.75
C PHE A 96 -5.20 7.94 -7.71
N TYR A 97 -5.90 7.19 -6.88
CA TYR A 97 -5.71 5.75 -6.77
C TYR A 97 -6.21 4.99 -8.01
N GLU A 98 -7.29 5.45 -8.64
CA GLU A 98 -7.76 4.89 -9.91
C GLU A 98 -6.75 5.12 -11.03
N ASP A 99 -6.16 6.31 -11.13
CA ASP A 99 -5.11 6.62 -12.11
C ASP A 99 -3.85 5.79 -11.86
N ALA A 100 -3.43 5.66 -10.59
CA ALA A 100 -2.31 4.82 -10.21
C ALA A 100 -2.54 3.35 -10.60
N ALA A 101 -3.74 2.82 -10.37
CA ALA A 101 -4.09 1.45 -10.75
C ALA A 101 -4.00 1.24 -12.26
N ARG A 102 -4.51 2.18 -13.07
CA ARG A 102 -4.43 2.10 -14.54
C ARG A 102 -2.98 2.10 -15.04
N GLU A 103 -2.14 2.96 -14.48
CA GLU A 103 -0.72 3.01 -14.87
C GLU A 103 0.02 1.73 -14.47
N GLN A 104 -0.26 1.19 -13.30
CA GLN A 104 0.33 -0.08 -12.83
C GLN A 104 -0.11 -1.26 -13.71
N ASP A 105 -1.36 -1.31 -14.15
CA ASP A 105 -1.82 -2.33 -15.12
C ASP A 105 -1.06 -2.21 -16.44
N ARG A 106 -0.95 -0.98 -16.97
CA ARG A 106 -0.21 -0.73 -18.21
C ARG A 106 1.24 -1.20 -18.12
N LEU A 107 1.90 -0.97 -16.97
CA LEU A 107 3.26 -1.45 -16.73
C LEU A 107 3.32 -2.98 -16.62
N ALA A 108 2.34 -3.60 -15.97
CA ALA A 108 2.25 -5.06 -15.90
C ALA A 108 2.11 -5.67 -17.28
N GLU A 109 1.22 -5.16 -18.13
CA GLU A 109 1.05 -5.62 -19.51
C GLU A 109 2.32 -5.46 -20.34
N LEU A 110 2.99 -4.31 -20.28
CA LEU A 110 4.27 -4.07 -20.94
C LEU A 110 5.31 -5.14 -20.57
N HIS A 111 5.44 -5.45 -19.28
CA HIS A 111 6.40 -6.46 -18.84
C HIS A 111 5.99 -7.89 -19.23
N LEU A 112 4.70 -8.20 -19.32
CA LEU A 112 4.23 -9.48 -19.87
C LEU A 112 4.61 -9.64 -21.35
N GLU A 113 4.44 -8.60 -22.15
CA GLU A 113 4.82 -8.60 -23.57
C GLU A 113 6.33 -8.79 -23.75
N LEU A 114 7.14 -8.06 -22.95
CA LEU A 114 8.60 -8.19 -22.98
C LEU A 114 9.07 -9.59 -22.56
N GLY A 115 8.48 -10.17 -21.52
CA GLY A 115 8.76 -11.53 -21.08
C GLY A 115 8.37 -12.59 -22.12
N GLY A 116 7.22 -12.40 -22.79
CA GLY A 116 6.74 -13.30 -23.85
C GLY A 116 7.57 -13.26 -25.13
N SER A 117 8.09 -12.09 -25.49
CA SER A 117 8.90 -11.92 -26.72
C SER A 117 10.31 -12.54 -26.62
N GLN A 118 10.80 -12.78 -25.42
CA GLN A 118 12.14 -13.37 -25.21
C GLN A 118 12.14 -14.90 -25.16
N SER A 119 10.97 -15.54 -25.09
CA SER A 119 10.83 -17.00 -25.00
C SER A 119 11.07 -17.82 -26.29
N PRO A 120 11.02 -17.31 -27.54
CA PRO A 120 11.04 -18.16 -28.74
C PRO A 120 12.40 -18.76 -29.09
N HIS A 121 13.51 -18.29 -28.54
CA HIS A 121 14.84 -18.68 -29.04
C HIS A 121 15.42 -20.01 -28.46
N GLN A 122 14.85 -20.59 -27.44
CA GLN A 122 15.41 -21.82 -26.83
C GLN A 122 14.87 -23.13 -27.40
N LEU A 123 13.76 -23.10 -28.13
CA LEU A 123 13.16 -24.33 -28.67
C LEU A 123 13.76 -24.82 -30.00
N THR A 124 14.57 -23.99 -30.67
CA THR A 124 15.16 -24.35 -31.98
C THR A 124 16.57 -24.95 -31.89
N GLN A 125 17.26 -24.83 -30.75
CA GLN A 125 18.64 -25.37 -30.62
C GLN A 125 18.72 -26.83 -30.17
N SER A 126 17.62 -27.43 -29.71
CA SER A 126 17.62 -28.84 -29.25
C SER A 126 17.29 -29.90 -30.30
N ARG A 127 17.18 -29.52 -31.59
CA ARG A 127 16.80 -30.45 -32.69
C ARG A 127 17.86 -30.63 -33.76
N GLY A 128 19.12 -30.54 -33.38
CA GLY A 128 20.22 -30.70 -34.31
C GLY A 128 21.39 -31.49 -33.74
N HIS A 129 21.13 -32.76 -33.36
CA HIS A 129 22.12 -33.83 -33.30
C HIS A 129 21.45 -35.19 -33.46
#